data_be25b2d7e57b0db5f0d81d1b5898b8f3
#
_entry.id   be25b2d7e57b0db5f0d81d1b5898b8f3
#
_cell.length_a   1.000
_cell.length_b   1.000
_cell.length_c   1.000
_cell.angle_alpha   90.00
_cell.angle_beta   90.00
_cell.angle_gamma   90.00
#
_symmetry.space_group_name_H-M   'P 1'
#
loop_
_entity.id
_entity.type
_entity.pdbx_description
1 polymer ?
#
loop_
_entity_poly.entity_id
_entity_poly.type
_entity_poly.pdbx_seq_one_letter_code
_entity_poly.pdbx_strand_id
1 'polypeptide(L)'
;MPHRIRTLAVALVATLASTVTIAAPRSAEMPELSGPGTLAVGTRYHEWSAGERSIGVRLWFPAERDASPVKAVYRHRRALPGQQALEIEESGIASDQARPAQGSKFPLILMSHGYGGWAEHMSRLGETLSSRGYVVASIDHRDLPFTDAASFALSFGSVMLHRARDQQQVLKALSDGTFPDPAVVAQLDPDAIALLGFSMGGYGTLVTAGVPLDRGAPAFAQFPAAARAMLPAPDPDLARRIKAVVALAPWGAQPGALAWRDEDLATLRTPLLLVDGDRDDVVDFERGVKRLFEATTGSDRYLLVYREAAHNIAGNPVPLPADADFQTIEFLTDPVWRKDRIEAINEHFISAFLDLHLKGDASKRRYLDVPTPIAADGRWPSAFGQQWGGAVAGDGQAAYWRGFQRRWARGL
;
A
#
# COMPACT_ATOMS: atom_id res chain seq x y z
N MET A 1 -58.32 -47.54 38.42
CA MET A 1 -57.36 -47.59 37.31
C MET A 1 -56.98 -46.17 36.99
N PRO A 2 -55.75 -45.69 37.24
CA PRO A 2 -55.32 -44.30 36.95
C PRO A 2 -54.67 -44.21 35.57
N HIS A 3 -55.12 -43.26 34.78
CA HIS A 3 -54.57 -42.87 33.48
C HIS A 3 -53.21 -42.17 33.67
N ARG A 4 -52.19 -42.76 33.03
CA ARG A 4 -50.87 -42.11 32.92
C ARG A 4 -50.85 -41.14 31.72
N ILE A 5 -50.72 -39.84 31.98
CA ILE A 5 -50.44 -38.83 30.99
C ILE A 5 -48.96 -38.90 30.67
N ARG A 6 -48.59 -39.19 29.40
CA ARG A 6 -47.21 -39.09 28.91
C ARG A 6 -47.02 -37.68 28.34
N THR A 7 -46.18 -36.93 29.01
CA THR A 7 -45.73 -35.62 28.52
C THR A 7 -44.66 -35.84 27.46
N LEU A 8 -44.95 -35.43 26.22
CA LEU A 8 -43.95 -35.38 25.14
C LEU A 8 -43.13 -34.07 25.28
N ALA A 9 -41.85 -34.18 25.56
CA ALA A 9 -40.93 -33.05 25.49
C ALA A 9 -40.47 -32.89 24.05
N VAL A 10 -40.89 -31.82 23.40
CA VAL A 10 -40.39 -31.40 22.08
C VAL A 10 -39.11 -30.62 22.31
N ALA A 11 -37.97 -31.19 21.96
CA ALA A 11 -36.68 -30.50 21.95
C ALA A 11 -36.60 -29.62 20.69
N LEU A 12 -36.63 -28.31 20.89
CA LEU A 12 -36.40 -27.30 19.83
C LEU A 12 -34.90 -27.24 19.56
N VAL A 13 -34.42 -27.86 18.47
CA VAL A 13 -33.08 -27.73 17.99
C VAL A 13 -33.00 -26.40 17.22
N ALA A 14 -32.46 -25.37 17.85
CA ALA A 14 -32.11 -24.13 17.20
C ALA A 14 -30.88 -24.34 16.31
N THR A 15 -31.08 -24.52 15.03
CA THR A 15 -30.02 -24.45 14.02
C THR A 15 -29.54 -22.99 13.91
N LEU A 16 -28.39 -22.70 14.50
CA LEU A 16 -27.64 -21.46 14.23
C LEU A 16 -27.19 -21.48 12.76
N ALA A 17 -27.96 -20.88 11.89
CA ALA A 17 -27.52 -20.57 10.53
C ALA A 17 -26.41 -19.50 10.62
N SER A 18 -25.15 -19.92 10.53
CA SER A 18 -24.03 -19.02 10.34
C SER A 18 -24.20 -18.36 8.96
N THR A 19 -24.69 -17.13 8.93
CA THR A 19 -24.68 -16.32 7.72
C THR A 19 -23.23 -15.99 7.40
N VAL A 20 -22.65 -16.73 6.47
CA VAL A 20 -21.38 -16.39 5.84
C VAL A 20 -21.64 -15.11 5.06
N THR A 21 -21.19 -13.98 5.57
CA THR A 21 -21.15 -12.74 4.79
C THR A 21 -20.10 -12.95 3.69
N ILE A 22 -20.55 -13.33 2.51
CA ILE A 22 -19.70 -13.43 1.33
C ILE A 22 -19.28 -11.98 1.02
N ALA A 23 -17.98 -11.70 1.01
CA ALA A 23 -17.44 -10.46 0.46
C ALA A 23 -18.08 -10.23 -0.92
N ALA A 24 -18.36 -8.97 -1.27
CA ALA A 24 -18.93 -8.65 -2.57
C ALA A 24 -18.13 -9.36 -3.68
N PRO A 25 -18.80 -10.03 -4.63
CA PRO A 25 -18.09 -10.78 -5.65
C PRO A 25 -17.16 -9.84 -6.41
N ARG A 26 -15.88 -10.19 -6.43
CA ARG A 26 -14.87 -9.49 -7.21
C ARG A 26 -15.26 -9.54 -8.68
N SER A 27 -15.06 -8.43 -9.41
CA SER A 27 -15.24 -8.42 -10.85
C SER A 27 -14.37 -9.51 -11.52
N ALA A 28 -14.95 -10.26 -12.44
CA ALA A 28 -14.31 -11.46 -13.00
C ALA A 28 -13.01 -11.17 -13.77
N GLU A 29 -12.82 -9.92 -14.23
CA GLU A 29 -11.60 -9.49 -14.91
C GLU A 29 -10.46 -9.15 -13.97
N MET A 30 -10.71 -8.94 -12.68
CA MET A 30 -9.68 -8.58 -11.71
C MET A 30 -8.82 -9.78 -11.32
N PRO A 31 -7.53 -9.58 -10.98
CA PRO A 31 -6.64 -10.68 -10.64
C PRO A 31 -7.03 -11.37 -9.32
N GLU A 32 -6.58 -12.61 -9.18
CA GLU A 32 -7.03 -13.56 -8.14
C GLU A 32 -6.90 -13.05 -6.69
N LEU A 33 -5.82 -12.32 -6.38
CA LEU A 33 -5.58 -11.81 -5.03
C LEU A 33 -6.04 -10.37 -4.82
N SER A 34 -6.77 -9.77 -5.77
CA SER A 34 -7.39 -8.45 -5.56
C SER A 34 -8.66 -8.56 -4.73
N GLY A 35 -9.11 -7.43 -4.20
CA GLY A 35 -10.30 -7.33 -3.37
C GLY A 35 -10.14 -7.88 -1.95
N PRO A 36 -11.15 -7.65 -1.11
CA PRO A 36 -11.07 -7.93 0.31
C PRO A 36 -10.95 -9.42 0.64
N GLY A 37 -10.33 -9.71 1.79
CA GLY A 37 -10.32 -11.00 2.46
C GLY A 37 -11.60 -11.28 3.22
N THR A 38 -11.50 -12.15 4.24
CA THR A 38 -12.67 -12.67 4.97
C THR A 38 -12.88 -12.04 6.35
N LEU A 39 -11.92 -11.28 6.87
CA LEU A 39 -12.00 -10.65 8.18
C LEU A 39 -12.81 -9.35 8.11
N ALA A 40 -13.57 -9.06 9.14
CA ALA A 40 -14.16 -7.74 9.33
C ALA A 40 -13.03 -6.73 9.59
N VAL A 41 -13.22 -5.49 9.13
CA VAL A 41 -12.23 -4.41 9.24
C VAL A 41 -12.78 -3.32 10.13
N GLY A 42 -12.00 -2.93 11.12
CA GLY A 42 -12.21 -1.73 11.92
C GLY A 42 -11.27 -0.61 11.47
N THR A 43 -11.66 0.64 11.75
CA THR A 43 -10.80 1.79 11.53
C THR A 43 -10.87 2.78 12.68
N ARG A 44 -9.74 3.49 12.92
CA ARG A 44 -9.64 4.62 13.86
C ARG A 44 -8.65 5.64 13.33
N TYR A 45 -8.87 6.89 13.66
CA TYR A 45 -7.94 7.97 13.36
C TYR A 45 -7.44 8.60 14.65
N HIS A 46 -6.14 8.81 14.73
CA HIS A 46 -5.48 9.41 15.89
C HIS A 46 -4.67 10.63 15.46
N GLU A 47 -4.91 11.75 16.12
CA GLU A 47 -3.94 12.85 16.15
C GLU A 47 -2.78 12.42 17.03
N TRP A 48 -1.55 12.58 16.52
CA TRP A 48 -0.38 12.13 17.23
C TRP A 48 0.76 13.14 17.16
N SER A 49 1.46 13.31 18.26
CA SER A 49 2.61 14.21 18.33
C SER A 49 3.89 13.45 18.07
N ALA A 50 4.52 13.73 16.93
CA ALA A 50 5.82 13.21 16.54
C ALA A 50 6.90 14.25 16.91
N GLY A 51 7.33 14.28 18.17
CA GLY A 51 8.19 15.33 18.68
C GLY A 51 7.48 16.68 18.67
N GLU A 52 8.04 17.67 17.93
CA GLU A 52 7.42 18.99 17.78
C GLU A 52 6.35 19.07 16.68
N ARG A 53 6.17 17.99 15.89
CA ARG A 53 5.19 17.93 14.80
C ARG A 53 3.92 17.25 15.25
N SER A 54 2.77 17.78 14.82
CA SER A 54 1.50 17.06 14.87
C SER A 54 1.26 16.39 13.52
N ILE A 55 1.04 15.10 13.53
CA ILE A 55 0.67 14.27 12.36
C ILE A 55 -0.60 13.49 12.67
N GLY A 56 -1.24 12.94 11.64
CA GLY A 56 -2.34 12.00 11.81
C GLY A 56 -1.89 10.56 11.57
N VAL A 57 -2.58 9.61 12.18
CA VAL A 57 -2.40 8.18 11.89
C VAL A 57 -3.77 7.54 11.77
N ARG A 58 -4.07 7.04 10.57
CA ARG A 58 -5.24 6.21 10.30
C ARG A 58 -4.85 4.75 10.50
N LEU A 59 -5.60 4.04 11.33
CA LEU A 59 -5.46 2.60 11.54
C LEU A 59 -6.58 1.86 10.84
N TRP A 60 -6.25 0.77 10.13
CA TRP A 60 -7.17 -0.29 9.73
C TRP A 60 -6.69 -1.59 10.36
N PHE A 61 -7.62 -2.36 10.92
CA PHE A 61 -7.27 -3.57 11.68
C PHE A 61 -8.34 -4.63 11.58
N PRO A 62 -7.99 -5.92 11.70
CA PRO A 62 -8.95 -7.00 11.86
C PRO A 62 -9.84 -6.75 13.08
N ALA A 63 -11.14 -6.79 12.89
CA ALA A 63 -12.13 -6.47 13.90
C ALA A 63 -13.04 -7.65 14.23
N GLU A 64 -13.67 -7.60 15.41
CA GLU A 64 -14.80 -8.45 15.73
C GLU A 64 -15.96 -8.17 14.77
N ARG A 65 -16.70 -9.18 14.38
CA ARG A 65 -17.90 -8.99 13.56
C ARG A 65 -18.99 -8.33 14.40
N ASP A 66 -19.51 -7.23 13.88
CA ASP A 66 -20.67 -6.55 14.45
C ASP A 66 -21.92 -6.89 13.62
N ALA A 67 -23.06 -7.05 14.31
CA ALA A 67 -24.36 -7.26 13.68
C ALA A 67 -24.91 -6.00 13.00
N SER A 68 -24.45 -4.82 13.43
CA SER A 68 -24.90 -3.51 12.93
C SER A 68 -23.69 -2.57 12.78
N PRO A 69 -22.77 -2.84 11.85
CA PRO A 69 -21.55 -2.07 11.73
C PRO A 69 -21.84 -0.64 11.27
N VAL A 70 -21.19 0.34 11.91
CA VAL A 70 -21.20 1.73 11.45
C VAL A 70 -20.14 1.88 10.36
N LYS A 71 -20.59 2.10 9.14
CA LYS A 71 -19.68 2.23 7.99
C LYS A 71 -18.78 3.47 8.14
N ALA A 72 -17.49 3.29 7.99
CA ALA A 72 -16.55 4.41 7.98
C ALA A 72 -16.72 5.26 6.72
N VAL A 73 -16.61 6.58 6.90
CA VAL A 73 -16.59 7.57 5.83
C VAL A 73 -15.35 8.42 5.99
N TYR A 74 -14.53 8.44 4.95
CA TYR A 74 -13.29 9.22 4.89
C TYR A 74 -13.55 10.51 4.14
N ARG A 75 -13.13 11.64 4.73
CA ARG A 75 -13.31 12.97 4.13
C ARG A 75 -11.97 13.67 4.05
N HIS A 76 -11.65 14.14 2.87
CA HIS A 76 -10.46 14.94 2.63
C HIS A 76 -10.82 16.13 1.76
N ARG A 77 -10.27 17.29 2.11
CA ARG A 77 -10.38 18.52 1.30
C ARG A 77 -9.02 18.83 0.69
N ARG A 78 -8.91 18.63 -0.62
CA ARG A 78 -7.74 19.02 -1.38
C ARG A 78 -7.90 20.43 -1.88
N ALA A 79 -6.98 21.32 -1.49
CA ALA A 79 -6.94 22.68 -1.99
C ALA A 79 -5.50 23.05 -2.41
N LEU A 80 -5.32 23.42 -3.66
CA LEU A 80 -4.07 23.94 -4.18
C LEU A 80 -4.21 25.44 -4.52
N PRO A 81 -3.11 26.20 -4.52
CA PRO A 81 -3.14 27.60 -4.85
C PRO A 81 -3.73 27.85 -6.25
N GLY A 82 -4.72 28.76 -6.32
CA GLY A 82 -5.37 29.13 -7.57
C GLY A 82 -6.35 28.11 -8.15
N GLN A 83 -6.63 26.99 -7.44
CA GLN A 83 -7.56 25.97 -7.86
C GLN A 83 -8.82 25.94 -6.99
N GLN A 84 -9.90 25.41 -7.56
CA GLN A 84 -11.09 25.09 -6.78
C GLN A 84 -10.78 23.93 -5.84
N ALA A 85 -11.18 24.06 -4.57
CA ALA A 85 -11.01 22.97 -3.63
C ALA A 85 -11.88 21.78 -4.01
N LEU A 86 -11.31 20.59 -4.01
CA LEU A 86 -12.01 19.33 -4.23
C LEU A 86 -12.33 18.68 -2.88
N GLU A 87 -13.62 18.46 -2.63
CA GLU A 87 -14.07 17.65 -1.49
C GLU A 87 -14.12 16.19 -1.91
N ILE A 88 -13.35 15.35 -1.24
CA ILE A 88 -13.27 13.92 -1.50
C ILE A 88 -13.97 13.20 -0.34
N GLU A 89 -15.00 12.43 -0.67
CA GLU A 89 -15.67 11.56 0.29
C GLU A 89 -15.63 10.12 -0.23
N GLU A 90 -15.11 9.22 0.59
CA GLU A 90 -14.96 7.81 0.25
C GLU A 90 -15.44 6.93 1.41
N SER A 91 -15.91 5.75 1.08
CA SER A 91 -16.20 4.71 2.05
C SER A 91 -15.89 3.35 1.44
N GLY A 92 -15.30 2.49 2.27
CA GLY A 92 -14.95 1.12 1.91
C GLY A 92 -15.73 0.09 2.70
N ILE A 93 -15.01 -0.92 3.16
CA ILE A 93 -15.55 -2.04 3.95
C ILE A 93 -15.34 -1.88 5.45
N ALA A 94 -14.54 -0.89 5.89
CA ALA A 94 -14.23 -0.70 7.30
C ALA A 94 -15.43 -0.16 8.08
N SER A 95 -15.49 -0.55 9.36
CA SER A 95 -16.44 -0.03 10.34
C SER A 95 -15.74 0.93 11.28
N ASP A 96 -16.37 2.09 11.51
CA ASP A 96 -15.90 3.05 12.50
C ASP A 96 -16.11 2.49 13.92
N GLN A 97 -15.20 2.80 14.82
CA GLN A 97 -15.24 2.40 16.24
C GLN A 97 -15.38 0.89 16.49
N ALA A 98 -15.09 0.05 15.51
CA ALA A 98 -15.13 -1.40 15.66
C ALA A 98 -14.17 -1.87 16.76
N ARG A 99 -14.51 -2.98 17.42
CA ARG A 99 -13.62 -3.60 18.40
C ARG A 99 -12.56 -4.44 17.67
N PRO A 100 -11.28 -4.28 18.05
CA PRO A 100 -10.21 -5.14 17.52
C PRO A 100 -10.48 -6.61 17.82
N ALA A 101 -10.20 -7.50 16.85
CA ALA A 101 -10.32 -8.95 17.01
C ALA A 101 -9.38 -9.44 18.14
N GLN A 102 -9.85 -10.36 18.94
CA GLN A 102 -9.10 -10.89 20.08
C GLN A 102 -8.38 -12.20 19.75
N GLY A 103 -7.31 -12.50 20.51
CA GLY A 103 -6.66 -13.83 20.50
C GLY A 103 -5.72 -14.10 19.32
N SER A 104 -5.50 -13.14 18.42
CA SER A 104 -4.57 -13.28 17.30
C SER A 104 -3.60 -12.11 17.22
N LYS A 105 -2.40 -12.36 16.72
CA LYS A 105 -1.42 -11.33 16.36
C LYS A 105 -1.38 -11.20 14.84
N PHE A 106 -1.24 -9.97 14.37
CA PHE A 106 -1.21 -9.65 12.95
C PHE A 106 0.04 -8.84 12.60
N PRO A 107 0.66 -9.11 11.45
CA PRO A 107 1.74 -8.27 10.94
C PRO A 107 1.31 -6.82 10.78
N LEU A 108 2.26 -5.90 11.00
CA LEU A 108 2.07 -4.47 10.83
C LEU A 108 2.53 -4.01 9.45
N ILE A 109 1.71 -3.21 8.77
CA ILE A 109 2.08 -2.48 7.57
C ILE A 109 2.04 -0.98 7.89
N LEU A 110 3.16 -0.29 7.77
CA LEU A 110 3.21 1.17 7.84
C LEU A 110 3.09 1.73 6.43
N MET A 111 2.02 2.51 6.18
CA MET A 111 1.77 3.17 4.89
C MET A 111 2.14 4.65 4.93
N SER A 112 2.68 5.16 3.83
CA SER A 112 3.11 6.55 3.68
C SER A 112 2.76 7.07 2.29
N HIS A 113 1.96 8.14 2.24
CA HIS A 113 1.52 8.78 0.99
C HIS A 113 2.63 9.59 0.30
N GLY A 114 2.41 9.97 -0.95
CA GLY A 114 3.24 10.88 -1.72
C GLY A 114 3.17 12.33 -1.23
N TYR A 115 3.86 13.25 -1.91
CA TYR A 115 3.77 14.67 -1.62
C TYR A 115 2.35 15.19 -1.89
N GLY A 116 1.82 15.94 -0.93
CA GLY A 116 0.45 16.50 -1.02
C GLY A 116 -0.68 15.46 -0.90
N GLY A 117 -0.36 14.21 -0.52
CA GLY A 117 -1.36 13.19 -0.23
C GLY A 117 -1.88 13.27 1.22
N TRP A 118 -2.66 12.28 1.63
CA TRP A 118 -3.29 12.17 2.96
C TRP A 118 -3.38 10.71 3.39
N ALA A 119 -3.71 10.46 4.66
CA ALA A 119 -3.70 9.10 5.22
C ALA A 119 -4.60 8.11 4.46
N GLU A 120 -5.77 8.55 4.00
CA GLU A 120 -6.75 7.71 3.32
C GLU A 120 -6.58 7.64 1.80
N HIS A 121 -5.51 8.24 1.25
CA HIS A 121 -5.25 8.23 -0.19
C HIS A 121 -5.23 6.82 -0.80
N MET A 122 -4.84 5.81 -0.02
CA MET A 122 -4.83 4.39 -0.39
C MET A 122 -5.71 3.56 0.56
N SER A 123 -6.86 4.10 1.00
CA SER A 123 -7.70 3.44 2.01
C SER A 123 -8.20 2.07 1.55
N ARG A 124 -8.54 1.90 0.28
CA ARG A 124 -9.03 0.62 -0.24
C ARG A 124 -7.97 -0.47 -0.13
N LEU A 125 -6.72 -0.16 -0.48
CA LEU A 125 -5.60 -1.09 -0.27
C LEU A 125 -5.41 -1.38 1.22
N GLY A 126 -5.47 -0.35 2.09
CA GLY A 126 -5.37 -0.53 3.55
C GLY A 126 -6.45 -1.43 4.11
N GLU A 127 -7.70 -1.23 3.71
CA GLU A 127 -8.83 -2.07 4.11
C GLU A 127 -8.73 -3.48 3.55
N THR A 128 -8.34 -3.64 2.29
CA THR A 128 -8.11 -4.95 1.66
C THR A 128 -7.05 -5.74 2.43
N LEU A 129 -5.92 -5.14 2.74
CA LEU A 129 -4.85 -5.78 3.52
C LEU A 129 -5.33 -6.13 4.93
N SER A 130 -6.07 -5.24 5.60
CA SER A 130 -6.63 -5.53 6.94
C SER A 130 -7.62 -6.67 6.93
N SER A 131 -8.49 -6.74 5.91
CA SER A 131 -9.41 -7.88 5.75
C SER A 131 -8.72 -9.22 5.50
N ARG A 132 -7.44 -9.18 5.13
CA ARG A 132 -6.55 -10.34 4.93
C ARG A 132 -5.67 -10.64 6.14
N GLY A 133 -5.86 -9.94 7.26
CA GLY A 133 -5.15 -10.21 8.51
C GLY A 133 -3.83 -9.45 8.63
N TYR A 134 -3.86 -8.17 8.34
CA TYR A 134 -2.80 -7.20 8.66
C TYR A 134 -3.38 -6.07 9.51
N VAL A 135 -2.58 -5.47 10.36
CA VAL A 135 -2.86 -4.13 10.89
C VAL A 135 -2.13 -3.14 10.00
N VAL A 136 -2.84 -2.15 9.50
CA VAL A 136 -2.30 -1.11 8.62
C VAL A 136 -2.35 0.22 9.33
N ALA A 137 -1.22 0.89 9.46
CA ALA A 137 -1.09 2.24 9.99
C ALA A 137 -0.68 3.19 8.86
N SER A 138 -1.56 4.07 8.43
CA SER A 138 -1.30 5.06 7.38
C SER A 138 -1.07 6.43 8.00
N ILE A 139 0.07 7.04 7.69
CA ILE A 139 0.46 8.33 8.24
C ILE A 139 -0.14 9.45 7.39
N ASP A 140 -0.77 10.42 8.05
CA ASP A 140 -1.06 11.75 7.50
C ASP A 140 0.08 12.68 7.87
N HIS A 141 1.01 12.87 6.95
CA HIS A 141 2.24 13.63 7.21
C HIS A 141 2.01 15.13 7.34
N ARG A 142 0.84 15.64 6.88
CA ARG A 142 0.51 17.07 6.90
C ARG A 142 1.58 17.93 6.28
N ASP A 143 1.84 17.68 4.99
CA ASP A 143 2.79 18.45 4.22
C ASP A 143 2.43 19.94 4.26
N LEU A 144 3.44 20.81 4.39
CA LEU A 144 3.20 22.24 4.51
C LEU A 144 2.51 22.78 3.25
N PRO A 145 1.49 23.64 3.38
CA PRO A 145 0.88 24.28 2.23
C PRO A 145 1.87 25.23 1.55
N PHE A 146 1.63 25.50 0.27
CA PHE A 146 2.44 26.47 -0.49
C PHE A 146 1.55 27.31 -1.39
N THR A 147 2.01 28.50 -1.75
CA THR A 147 1.30 29.47 -2.60
C THR A 147 2.14 29.97 -3.77
N ASP A 148 3.45 29.76 -3.72
CA ASP A 148 4.43 30.21 -4.71
C ASP A 148 5.64 29.27 -4.74
N ALA A 149 6.60 29.52 -5.64
CA ALA A 149 7.79 28.69 -5.79
C ALA A 149 8.69 28.67 -4.53
N ALA A 150 8.77 29.75 -3.77
CA ALA A 150 9.59 29.79 -2.56
C ALA A 150 8.98 28.96 -1.44
N SER A 151 7.68 29.10 -1.19
CA SER A 151 6.95 28.30 -0.22
C SER A 151 6.85 26.83 -0.64
N PHE A 152 6.77 26.53 -1.96
CA PHE A 152 6.90 25.16 -2.46
C PHE A 152 8.25 24.54 -2.12
N ALA A 153 9.36 25.27 -2.33
CA ALA A 153 10.69 24.78 -1.99
C ALA A 153 10.84 24.50 -0.49
N LEU A 154 10.25 25.33 0.37
CA LEU A 154 10.22 25.10 1.82
C LEU A 154 9.35 23.88 2.18
N SER A 155 8.17 23.76 1.59
CA SER A 155 7.27 22.62 1.80
C SER A 155 7.94 21.31 1.39
N PHE A 156 8.48 21.24 0.17
CA PHE A 156 9.13 20.04 -0.35
C PHE A 156 10.41 19.70 0.42
N GLY A 157 11.20 20.72 0.80
CA GLY A 157 12.36 20.56 1.67
C GLY A 157 12.00 19.98 3.05
N SER A 158 10.88 20.45 3.64
CA SER A 158 10.34 19.90 4.87
C SER A 158 9.99 18.41 4.73
N VAL A 159 9.40 18.00 3.61
CA VAL A 159 9.07 16.60 3.35
C VAL A 159 10.34 15.74 3.32
N MET A 160 11.40 16.17 2.66
CA MET A 160 12.68 15.44 2.63
C MET A 160 13.29 15.26 4.02
N LEU A 161 13.08 16.21 4.93
CA LEU A 161 13.58 16.14 6.31
C LEU A 161 12.73 15.27 7.22
N HIS A 162 11.42 15.21 6.98
CA HIS A 162 10.48 14.64 7.96
C HIS A 162 9.87 13.30 7.55
N ARG A 163 9.75 12.98 6.25
CA ARG A 163 9.04 11.78 5.79
C ARG A 163 9.51 10.49 6.49
N ALA A 164 10.80 10.22 6.47
CA ALA A 164 11.34 9.03 7.14
C ALA A 164 11.30 9.15 8.66
N ARG A 165 11.47 10.35 9.23
CA ARG A 165 11.36 10.54 10.69
C ARG A 165 9.97 10.24 11.21
N ASP A 166 8.94 10.76 10.54
CA ASP A 166 7.55 10.47 10.90
C ASP A 166 7.29 8.95 10.86
N GLN A 167 7.77 8.27 9.81
CA GLN A 167 7.68 6.82 9.69
C GLN A 167 8.36 6.10 10.86
N GLN A 168 9.60 6.45 11.16
CA GLN A 168 10.37 5.84 12.25
C GLN A 168 9.72 6.08 13.61
N GLN A 169 9.21 7.27 13.88
CA GLN A 169 8.57 7.62 15.16
C GLN A 169 7.24 6.86 15.33
N VAL A 170 6.36 6.83 14.32
CA VAL A 170 5.11 6.06 14.37
C VAL A 170 5.41 4.57 14.52
N LEU A 171 6.35 4.04 13.73
CA LEU A 171 6.75 2.65 13.81
C LEU A 171 7.29 2.29 15.19
N LYS A 172 8.13 3.15 15.76
CA LYS A 172 8.65 2.96 17.11
C LYS A 172 7.53 2.94 18.16
N ALA A 173 6.61 3.91 18.11
CA ALA A 173 5.50 3.98 19.05
C ALA A 173 4.60 2.75 19.00
N LEU A 174 4.28 2.25 17.80
CA LEU A 174 3.50 1.04 17.60
C LEU A 174 4.25 -0.21 18.11
N SER A 175 5.53 -0.29 17.81
CA SER A 175 6.36 -1.45 18.17
C SER A 175 6.69 -1.52 19.66
N ASP A 176 6.87 -0.38 20.31
CA ASP A 176 7.20 -0.30 21.75
C ASP A 176 5.93 -0.26 22.62
N GLY A 177 4.73 -0.30 22.02
CA GLY A 177 3.48 -0.30 22.76
C GLY A 177 3.07 1.04 23.34
N THR A 178 3.68 2.14 22.93
CA THR A 178 3.41 3.50 23.43
C THR A 178 2.41 4.31 22.59
N PHE A 179 1.96 3.75 21.47
CA PHE A 179 0.94 4.38 20.63
C PHE A 179 -0.41 4.46 21.35
N PRO A 180 -1.20 5.57 21.22
CA PRO A 180 -2.38 5.83 22.03
C PRO A 180 -3.62 5.00 21.62
N ASP A 181 -3.44 3.76 21.19
CA ASP A 181 -4.49 2.77 20.98
C ASP A 181 -4.04 1.39 21.46
N PRO A 182 -4.04 1.15 22.78
CA PRO A 182 -3.54 -0.10 23.32
C PRO A 182 -4.31 -1.34 22.86
N ALA A 183 -5.57 -1.18 22.45
CA ALA A 183 -6.38 -2.29 21.96
C ALA A 183 -5.93 -2.77 20.57
N VAL A 184 -5.58 -1.86 19.66
CA VAL A 184 -5.01 -2.19 18.35
C VAL A 184 -3.55 -2.63 18.51
N VAL A 185 -2.77 -1.94 19.34
CA VAL A 185 -1.37 -2.34 19.64
C VAL A 185 -1.29 -3.77 20.16
N ALA A 186 -2.27 -4.18 20.99
CA ALA A 186 -2.32 -5.56 21.50
C ALA A 186 -2.48 -6.62 20.39
N GLN A 187 -2.92 -6.26 19.18
CA GLN A 187 -3.00 -7.18 18.03
C GLN A 187 -1.70 -7.28 17.23
N LEU A 188 -0.72 -6.40 17.44
CA LEU A 188 0.47 -6.35 16.60
C LEU A 188 1.41 -7.51 16.85
N ASP A 189 1.98 -8.06 15.79
CA ASP A 189 3.21 -8.83 15.81
C ASP A 189 4.39 -7.85 15.59
N PRO A 190 5.15 -7.53 16.65
CA PRO A 190 6.21 -6.52 16.56
C PRO A 190 7.42 -6.97 15.74
N ASP A 191 7.51 -8.24 15.36
CA ASP A 191 8.61 -8.81 14.59
C ASP A 191 8.26 -9.06 13.12
N ALA A 192 7.00 -8.79 12.72
CA ALA A 192 6.49 -8.94 11.36
C ALA A 192 6.00 -7.58 10.81
N ILE A 193 6.94 -6.74 10.35
CA ILE A 193 6.69 -5.37 9.92
C ILE A 193 6.99 -5.22 8.43
N ALA A 194 6.10 -4.55 7.69
CA ALA A 194 6.36 -4.08 6.33
C ALA A 194 6.19 -2.57 6.24
N LEU A 195 6.89 -1.97 5.28
CA LEU A 195 6.71 -0.60 4.86
C LEU A 195 6.08 -0.56 3.47
N LEU A 196 5.15 0.36 3.26
CA LEU A 196 4.55 0.64 1.97
C LEU A 196 4.54 2.16 1.74
N GLY A 197 5.17 2.64 0.68
CA GLY A 197 5.25 4.05 0.40
C GLY A 197 5.07 4.40 -1.07
N PHE A 198 4.33 5.49 -1.34
CA PHE A 198 4.17 6.05 -2.67
C PHE A 198 4.99 7.32 -2.81
N SER A 199 5.73 7.48 -3.93
CA SER A 199 6.50 8.68 -4.26
C SER A 199 7.41 9.12 -3.11
N MET A 200 7.19 10.28 -2.49
CA MET A 200 7.91 10.72 -1.28
C MET A 200 7.74 9.76 -0.10
N GLY A 201 6.60 9.04 0.00
CA GLY A 201 6.45 7.95 0.95
C GLY A 201 7.44 6.81 0.68
N GLY A 202 7.68 6.48 -0.59
CA GLY A 202 8.68 5.50 -1.02
C GLY A 202 10.12 5.92 -0.69
N TYR A 203 10.45 7.21 -0.88
CA TYR A 203 11.70 7.78 -0.37
C TYR A 203 11.87 7.52 1.13
N GLY A 204 10.85 7.83 1.92
CA GLY A 204 10.87 7.59 3.35
C GLY A 204 11.04 6.12 3.71
N THR A 205 10.36 5.19 2.99
CA THR A 205 10.44 3.74 3.28
C THR A 205 11.83 3.17 3.06
N LEU A 206 12.55 3.60 2.03
CA LEU A 206 13.92 3.14 1.78
C LEU A 206 14.87 3.58 2.90
N VAL A 207 14.76 4.84 3.37
CA VAL A 207 15.53 5.33 4.51
C VAL A 207 15.18 4.57 5.79
N THR A 208 13.88 4.40 6.07
CA THR A 208 13.40 3.70 7.26
C THR A 208 13.81 2.21 7.24
N ALA A 209 13.89 1.60 6.06
CA ALA A 209 14.36 0.22 5.88
C ALA A 209 15.88 0.05 6.00
N GLY A 210 16.63 1.13 6.17
CA GLY A 210 18.06 1.05 6.47
C GLY A 210 19.00 1.65 5.43
N VAL A 211 18.50 2.21 4.31
CA VAL A 211 19.36 2.83 3.29
C VAL A 211 19.76 4.25 3.71
N PRO A 212 21.05 4.53 3.95
CA PRO A 212 21.50 5.85 4.36
C PRO A 212 21.45 6.83 3.21
N LEU A 213 21.07 8.09 3.48
CA LEU A 213 21.13 9.18 2.50
C LEU A 213 22.55 9.67 2.31
N ASP A 214 22.93 9.92 1.06
CA ASP A 214 24.14 10.67 0.73
C ASP A 214 23.89 12.18 0.94
N ARG A 215 24.38 12.74 2.02
CA ARG A 215 24.20 14.15 2.38
C ARG A 215 24.82 15.13 1.36
N GLY A 216 25.74 14.66 0.51
CA GLY A 216 26.34 15.41 -0.59
C GLY A 216 25.59 15.28 -1.92
N ALA A 217 24.56 14.45 -1.97
CA ALA A 217 23.83 14.13 -3.19
C ALA A 217 23.10 15.32 -3.83
N PRO A 218 22.84 15.28 -5.15
CA PRO A 218 22.12 16.35 -5.88
C PRO A 218 20.77 16.73 -5.27
N ALA A 219 20.02 15.78 -4.72
CA ALA A 219 18.75 16.05 -4.04
C ALA A 219 18.84 17.12 -2.95
N PHE A 220 19.99 17.25 -2.31
CA PHE A 220 20.20 18.14 -1.16
C PHE A 220 21.11 19.32 -1.49
N ALA A 221 21.44 19.54 -2.76
CA ALA A 221 22.40 20.56 -3.18
C ALA A 221 21.99 21.99 -2.74
N GLN A 222 20.68 22.27 -2.74
CA GLN A 222 20.12 23.57 -2.34
C GLN A 222 19.94 23.73 -0.82
N PHE A 223 20.14 22.67 -0.03
CA PHE A 223 19.99 22.73 1.42
C PHE A 223 21.18 23.45 2.06
N PRO A 224 20.95 24.40 2.99
CA PRO A 224 22.00 24.90 3.86
C PRO A 224 22.67 23.76 4.63
N ALA A 225 23.94 23.92 5.02
CA ALA A 225 24.68 22.90 5.75
C ALA A 225 23.95 22.40 7.01
N ALA A 226 23.30 23.32 7.75
CA ALA A 226 22.50 22.96 8.93
C ALA A 226 21.31 22.05 8.57
N ALA A 227 20.59 22.33 7.48
CA ALA A 227 19.48 21.49 7.05
C ALA A 227 19.98 20.12 6.55
N ARG A 228 21.12 20.05 5.84
CA ARG A 228 21.74 18.76 5.44
C ARG A 228 22.15 17.93 6.65
N ALA A 229 22.62 18.56 7.72
CA ALA A 229 22.93 17.86 8.97
C ALA A 229 21.67 17.27 9.64
N MET A 230 20.51 17.83 9.34
CA MET A 230 19.21 17.36 9.86
C MET A 230 18.55 16.30 8.98
N LEU A 231 19.12 15.88 7.86
CA LEU A 231 18.56 14.79 7.06
C LEU A 231 18.38 13.52 7.92
N PRO A 232 17.27 12.76 7.74
CA PRO A 232 17.02 11.55 8.50
C PRO A 232 18.13 10.52 8.27
N ALA A 233 18.44 9.77 9.31
CA ALA A 233 19.30 8.60 9.25
C ALA A 233 18.48 7.34 9.52
N PRO A 234 18.85 6.18 8.96
CA PRO A 234 18.24 4.92 9.36
C PRO A 234 18.40 4.65 10.85
N ASP A 235 17.37 4.05 11.45
CA ASP A 235 17.44 3.44 12.78
C ASP A 235 17.72 1.94 12.60
N PRO A 236 18.92 1.44 12.99
CA PRO A 236 19.29 0.03 12.77
C PRO A 236 18.41 -0.95 13.54
N ASP A 237 17.84 -0.54 14.68
CA ASP A 237 16.99 -1.40 15.50
C ASP A 237 15.61 -1.58 14.85
N LEU A 238 15.05 -0.52 14.30
CA LEU A 238 13.83 -0.59 13.50
C LEU A 238 14.07 -1.35 12.18
N ALA A 239 15.15 -1.03 11.47
CA ALA A 239 15.46 -1.65 10.18
C ALA A 239 15.53 -3.19 10.25
N ARG A 240 16.08 -3.76 11.33
CA ARG A 240 16.14 -5.21 11.54
C ARG A 240 14.77 -5.88 11.71
N ARG A 241 13.76 -5.13 12.16
CA ARG A 241 12.38 -5.63 12.36
C ARG A 241 11.56 -5.59 11.08
N ILE A 242 11.99 -4.84 10.07
CA ILE A 242 11.30 -4.72 8.79
C ILE A 242 11.62 -5.93 7.93
N LYS A 243 10.58 -6.65 7.49
CA LYS A 243 10.68 -7.91 6.73
C LYS A 243 10.31 -7.75 5.27
N ALA A 244 9.67 -6.64 4.88
CA ALA A 244 9.31 -6.37 3.49
C ALA A 244 9.18 -4.85 3.26
N VAL A 245 9.54 -4.41 2.06
CA VAL A 245 9.36 -3.02 1.59
C VAL A 245 8.62 -3.05 0.27
N VAL A 246 7.56 -2.25 0.17
CA VAL A 246 6.85 -1.95 -1.08
C VAL A 246 7.02 -0.47 -1.37
N ALA A 247 7.62 -0.12 -2.51
CA ALA A 247 7.81 1.26 -2.92
C ALA A 247 7.19 1.49 -4.30
N LEU A 248 6.13 2.29 -4.32
CA LEU A 248 5.38 2.65 -5.50
C LEU A 248 5.92 3.98 -6.02
N ALA A 249 6.45 4.01 -7.24
CA ALA A 249 7.05 5.20 -7.88
C ALA A 249 7.95 6.01 -6.92
N PRO A 250 8.94 5.40 -6.23
CA PRO A 250 9.68 6.05 -5.16
C PRO A 250 10.53 7.20 -5.67
N TRP A 251 10.39 8.37 -5.04
CA TRP A 251 11.19 9.56 -5.32
C TRP A 251 12.63 9.42 -4.80
N GLY A 252 13.60 10.06 -5.49
CA GLY A 252 14.95 10.27 -4.99
C GLY A 252 16.05 9.50 -5.71
N ALA A 253 15.73 8.84 -6.83
CA ALA A 253 16.73 8.12 -7.65
C ALA A 253 16.91 8.72 -9.05
N GLN A 254 16.05 9.65 -9.47
CA GLN A 254 16.13 10.32 -10.77
C GLN A 254 17.31 11.31 -10.84
N PRO A 255 17.87 11.53 -12.03
CA PRO A 255 18.93 12.52 -12.21
C PRO A 255 18.51 13.90 -11.70
N GLY A 256 19.43 14.63 -11.04
CA GLY A 256 19.15 15.93 -10.42
C GLY A 256 18.44 15.87 -9.06
N ALA A 257 17.84 14.72 -8.71
CA ALA A 257 17.22 14.48 -7.40
C ALA A 257 17.74 13.19 -6.74
N LEU A 258 18.93 12.72 -7.12
CA LEU A 258 19.58 11.56 -6.48
C LEU A 258 19.78 11.83 -4.99
N ALA A 259 19.31 10.91 -4.16
CA ALA A 259 19.43 10.93 -2.71
C ALA A 259 20.38 9.86 -2.16
N TRP A 260 20.73 8.85 -2.98
CA TRP A 260 21.54 7.70 -2.59
C TRP A 260 22.65 7.41 -3.59
N ARG A 261 23.74 6.83 -3.09
CA ARG A 261 24.76 6.20 -3.89
C ARG A 261 24.37 4.74 -4.15
N ASP A 262 24.85 4.13 -5.25
CA ASP A 262 24.56 2.74 -5.59
C ASP A 262 25.10 1.75 -4.56
N GLU A 263 26.29 2.04 -3.98
CA GLU A 263 26.84 1.23 -2.90
C GLU A 263 26.00 1.23 -1.64
N ASP A 264 25.29 2.34 -1.31
CA ASP A 264 24.40 2.42 -0.16
C ASP A 264 23.10 1.63 -0.44
N LEU A 265 22.52 1.76 -1.64
CA LEU A 265 21.38 0.96 -2.09
C LEU A 265 21.67 -0.55 -2.06
N ALA A 266 22.88 -0.96 -2.44
CA ALA A 266 23.30 -2.36 -2.40
C ALA A 266 23.40 -2.95 -0.99
N THR A 267 23.34 -2.12 0.07
CA THR A 267 23.33 -2.60 1.46
C THR A 267 21.96 -3.10 1.92
N LEU A 268 20.87 -2.73 1.23
CA LEU A 268 19.53 -3.19 1.58
C LEU A 268 19.44 -4.71 1.50
N ARG A 269 18.99 -5.36 2.58
CA ARG A 269 18.79 -6.82 2.67
C ARG A 269 17.33 -7.22 2.73
N THR A 270 16.47 -6.29 3.12
CA THR A 270 15.03 -6.50 3.22
C THR A 270 14.44 -6.74 1.82
N PRO A 271 13.59 -7.76 1.62
CA PRO A 271 12.87 -7.98 0.37
C PRO A 271 12.15 -6.71 -0.11
N LEU A 272 12.24 -6.42 -1.42
CA LEU A 272 11.78 -5.18 -2.02
C LEU A 272 10.87 -5.44 -3.22
N LEU A 273 9.67 -4.87 -3.22
CA LEU A 273 8.80 -4.74 -4.38
C LEU A 273 8.77 -3.28 -4.82
N LEU A 274 9.33 -3.02 -5.98
CA LEU A 274 9.20 -1.74 -6.69
C LEU A 274 8.05 -1.83 -7.70
N VAL A 275 7.26 -0.77 -7.81
CA VAL A 275 6.17 -0.66 -8.78
C VAL A 275 6.25 0.71 -9.43
N ASP A 276 6.16 0.79 -10.77
CA ASP A 276 6.17 2.08 -11.47
C ASP A 276 5.50 2.00 -12.84
N GLY A 277 5.22 3.16 -13.44
CA GLY A 277 4.86 3.32 -14.84
C GLY A 277 6.08 3.57 -15.70
N ASP A 278 6.17 2.97 -16.91
CA ASP A 278 7.32 3.18 -17.79
C ASP A 278 7.36 4.57 -18.47
N ARG A 279 6.30 5.38 -18.26
CA ARG A 279 6.20 6.79 -18.69
C ARG A 279 6.16 7.75 -17.51
N ASP A 280 6.60 7.32 -16.34
CA ASP A 280 6.72 8.20 -15.19
C ASP A 280 7.84 9.23 -15.44
N ASP A 281 7.45 10.48 -15.59
CA ASP A 281 8.34 11.63 -15.81
C ASP A 281 8.63 12.42 -14.52
N VAL A 282 7.95 12.09 -13.41
CA VAL A 282 8.18 12.70 -12.10
C VAL A 282 9.39 12.09 -11.40
N VAL A 283 9.49 10.76 -11.41
CA VAL A 283 10.61 10.02 -10.79
C VAL A 283 11.55 9.40 -11.82
N ASP A 284 11.29 9.58 -13.12
CA ASP A 284 12.09 9.08 -14.26
C ASP A 284 12.29 7.57 -14.18
N PHE A 285 11.34 6.82 -14.75
CA PHE A 285 11.41 5.36 -14.68
C PHE A 285 12.77 4.79 -15.08
N GLU A 286 13.29 5.15 -16.25
CA GLU A 286 14.53 4.55 -16.80
C GLU A 286 15.78 4.87 -15.97
N ARG A 287 15.93 6.13 -15.52
CA ARG A 287 17.11 6.61 -14.81
C ARG A 287 16.89 6.72 -13.30
N GLY A 288 15.66 6.51 -12.83
CA GLY A 288 15.25 6.57 -11.44
C GLY A 288 14.86 5.20 -10.88
N VAL A 289 13.62 4.75 -11.07
CA VAL A 289 13.12 3.52 -10.41
C VAL A 289 13.80 2.26 -10.92
N LYS A 290 14.09 2.16 -12.22
CA LYS A 290 14.86 1.06 -12.78
C LYS A 290 16.27 1.02 -12.22
N ARG A 291 16.92 2.21 -12.05
CA ARG A 291 18.22 2.30 -11.36
C ARG A 291 18.13 1.80 -9.92
N LEU A 292 17.07 2.16 -9.17
CA LEU A 292 16.87 1.61 -7.81
C LEU A 292 16.80 0.09 -7.82
N PHE A 293 16.06 -0.49 -8.75
CA PHE A 293 15.99 -1.94 -8.90
C PHE A 293 17.35 -2.54 -9.20
N GLU A 294 18.12 -1.95 -10.11
CA GLU A 294 19.45 -2.44 -10.49
C GLU A 294 20.46 -2.33 -9.34
N ALA A 295 20.42 -1.24 -8.58
CA ALA A 295 21.37 -0.95 -7.50
C ALA A 295 21.08 -1.72 -6.20
N THR A 296 19.83 -2.09 -5.90
CA THR A 296 19.47 -2.81 -4.66
C THR A 296 19.85 -4.30 -4.71
N THR A 297 21.08 -4.60 -5.09
CA THR A 297 21.59 -5.97 -5.35
C THR A 297 21.61 -6.87 -4.12
N GLY A 298 21.57 -6.32 -2.92
CA GLY A 298 21.55 -7.06 -1.67
C GLY A 298 20.18 -7.64 -1.29
N SER A 299 19.12 -7.21 -1.97
CA SER A 299 17.73 -7.55 -1.67
C SER A 299 17.17 -8.62 -2.61
N ASP A 300 16.28 -9.49 -2.10
CA ASP A 300 15.34 -10.24 -2.95
C ASP A 300 14.33 -9.24 -3.49
N ARG A 301 14.45 -8.88 -4.77
CA ARG A 301 13.77 -7.73 -5.34
C ARG A 301 12.94 -8.05 -6.56
N TYR A 302 11.81 -7.38 -6.66
CA TYR A 302 10.84 -7.47 -7.75
C TYR A 302 10.56 -6.08 -8.31
N LEU A 303 10.32 -5.98 -9.62
CA LEU A 303 9.91 -4.76 -10.30
C LEU A 303 8.66 -5.04 -11.13
N LEU A 304 7.53 -4.44 -10.74
CA LEU A 304 6.30 -4.43 -11.52
C LEU A 304 6.21 -3.13 -12.32
N VAL A 305 6.02 -3.24 -13.62
CA VAL A 305 5.95 -2.09 -14.52
C VAL A 305 4.60 -2.04 -15.22
N TYR A 306 3.94 -0.88 -15.10
CA TYR A 306 2.75 -0.54 -15.89
C TYR A 306 3.20 0.14 -17.18
N ARG A 307 3.03 -0.52 -18.32
CA ARG A 307 3.42 0.03 -19.62
C ARG A 307 2.49 1.18 -20.00
N GLU A 308 3.06 2.27 -20.50
CA GLU A 308 2.39 3.52 -20.87
C GLU A 308 1.72 4.25 -19.67
N ALA A 309 1.95 3.84 -18.43
CA ALA A 309 1.49 4.57 -17.26
C ALA A 309 2.47 5.68 -16.86
N ALA A 310 1.92 6.76 -16.33
CA ALA A 310 2.64 7.85 -15.70
C ALA A 310 2.82 7.63 -14.19
N HIS A 311 3.05 8.71 -13.42
CA HIS A 311 3.38 8.66 -11.99
C HIS A 311 2.24 8.11 -11.10
N ASN A 312 0.99 8.35 -11.47
CA ASN A 312 -0.15 8.10 -10.58
C ASN A 312 -0.61 6.63 -10.56
N ILE A 313 0.31 5.70 -10.27
CA ILE A 313 0.05 4.26 -10.16
C ILE A 313 -0.40 3.83 -8.75
N ALA A 314 -0.65 4.77 -7.86
CA ALA A 314 -1.17 4.56 -6.51
C ALA A 314 -2.41 5.44 -6.24
N GLY A 315 -3.04 5.25 -5.09
CA GLY A 315 -4.22 6.00 -4.69
C GLY A 315 -5.55 5.42 -5.19
N ASN A 316 -6.59 5.70 -4.43
CA ASN A 316 -7.95 5.25 -4.76
C ASN A 316 -8.48 5.90 -6.05
N PRO A 317 -9.39 5.22 -6.78
CA PRO A 317 -10.18 5.91 -7.78
C PRO A 317 -11.09 6.95 -7.12
N VAL A 318 -10.92 8.21 -7.47
CA VAL A 318 -11.74 9.33 -6.97
C VAL A 318 -12.69 9.78 -8.09
N PRO A 319 -14.00 9.86 -7.85
CA PRO A 319 -14.92 10.49 -8.79
C PRO A 319 -14.57 11.97 -8.95
N LEU A 320 -14.28 12.40 -10.18
CA LEU A 320 -13.99 13.79 -10.47
C LEU A 320 -15.26 14.52 -10.92
N PRO A 321 -15.48 15.78 -10.48
CA PRO A 321 -16.52 16.62 -11.05
C PRO A 321 -16.25 16.91 -12.54
N ALA A 322 -17.31 17.15 -13.30
CA ALA A 322 -17.21 17.36 -14.76
C ALA A 322 -16.40 18.62 -15.13
N ASP A 323 -16.29 19.56 -14.21
CA ASP A 323 -15.54 20.82 -14.32
C ASP A 323 -14.21 20.82 -13.56
N ALA A 324 -13.71 19.62 -13.18
CA ALA A 324 -12.39 19.52 -12.55
C ALA A 324 -11.29 20.13 -13.42
N ASP A 325 -10.42 20.93 -12.81
CA ASP A 325 -9.26 21.49 -13.52
C ASP A 325 -8.23 20.40 -13.89
N PHE A 326 -7.41 20.70 -14.91
CA PHE A 326 -6.47 19.72 -15.44
C PHE A 326 -5.44 19.22 -14.41
N GLN A 327 -4.97 20.07 -13.52
CA GLN A 327 -3.99 19.70 -12.49
C GLN A 327 -4.61 18.74 -11.46
N THR A 328 -5.89 18.92 -11.14
CA THR A 328 -6.65 17.98 -10.30
C THR A 328 -6.81 16.63 -11.00
N ILE A 329 -7.15 16.62 -12.29
CA ILE A 329 -7.23 15.40 -13.09
C ILE A 329 -5.86 14.70 -13.12
N GLU A 330 -4.81 15.43 -13.46
CA GLU A 330 -3.43 14.93 -13.56
C GLU A 330 -2.92 14.35 -12.23
N PHE A 331 -3.28 14.95 -11.10
CA PHE A 331 -2.87 14.46 -9.77
C PHE A 331 -3.60 13.16 -9.34
N LEU A 332 -4.84 12.95 -9.78
CA LEU A 332 -5.70 11.86 -9.28
C LEU A 332 -5.87 10.71 -10.27
N THR A 333 -5.50 10.90 -11.54
CA THR A 333 -5.73 9.90 -12.59
C THR A 333 -4.43 9.52 -13.31
N ASP A 334 -4.51 8.48 -14.10
CA ASP A 334 -3.50 8.12 -15.09
C ASP A 334 -4.10 8.30 -16.49
N PRO A 335 -3.35 8.84 -17.48
CA PRO A 335 -3.90 9.13 -18.80
C PRO A 335 -4.28 7.89 -19.61
N VAL A 336 -3.73 6.72 -19.30
CA VAL A 336 -3.92 5.47 -20.05
C VAL A 336 -4.66 4.42 -19.23
N TRP A 337 -4.32 4.31 -17.94
CA TRP A 337 -4.80 3.26 -17.09
C TRP A 337 -6.01 3.67 -16.24
N ARG A 338 -7.01 2.81 -16.18
CA ARG A 338 -8.10 2.92 -15.20
C ARG A 338 -7.56 2.70 -13.80
N LYS A 339 -7.88 3.62 -12.89
CA LYS A 339 -7.41 3.57 -11.49
C LYS A 339 -7.87 2.31 -10.74
N ASP A 340 -9.11 1.86 -10.96
CA ASP A 340 -9.63 0.63 -10.35
C ASP A 340 -8.85 -0.62 -10.79
N ARG A 341 -8.34 -0.62 -12.02
CA ARG A 341 -7.51 -1.71 -12.53
C ARG A 341 -6.09 -1.66 -11.94
N ILE A 342 -5.48 -0.48 -11.86
CA ILE A 342 -4.19 -0.29 -11.16
C ILE A 342 -4.31 -0.77 -9.71
N GLU A 343 -5.35 -0.33 -9.01
CA GLU A 343 -5.62 -0.72 -7.63
C GLU A 343 -5.70 -2.24 -7.48
N ALA A 344 -6.51 -2.91 -8.29
CA ALA A 344 -6.67 -4.37 -8.22
C ALA A 344 -5.36 -5.13 -8.53
N ILE A 345 -4.55 -4.64 -9.46
CA ILE A 345 -3.24 -5.23 -9.78
C ILE A 345 -2.26 -4.99 -8.63
N ASN A 346 -2.23 -3.80 -8.05
CA ASN A 346 -1.43 -3.49 -6.86
C ASN A 346 -1.83 -4.40 -5.69
N GLU A 347 -3.13 -4.54 -5.40
CA GLU A 347 -3.63 -5.45 -4.37
C GLU A 347 -3.14 -6.88 -4.59
N HIS A 348 -3.17 -7.36 -5.83
CA HIS A 348 -2.72 -8.71 -6.17
C HIS A 348 -1.24 -8.94 -5.86
N PHE A 349 -0.36 -8.11 -6.41
CA PHE A 349 1.08 -8.31 -6.24
C PHE A 349 1.55 -7.96 -4.83
N ILE A 350 1.02 -6.90 -4.23
CA ILE A 350 1.33 -6.52 -2.85
C ILE A 350 0.86 -7.59 -1.87
N SER A 351 -0.36 -8.15 -2.04
CA SER A 351 -0.83 -9.25 -1.20
C SER A 351 0.05 -10.49 -1.35
N ALA A 352 0.43 -10.87 -2.59
CA ALA A 352 1.33 -11.99 -2.81
C ALA A 352 2.69 -11.80 -2.14
N PHE A 353 3.27 -10.62 -2.29
CA PHE A 353 4.56 -10.25 -1.73
C PHE A 353 4.56 -10.23 -0.19
N LEU A 354 3.55 -9.59 0.40
CA LEU A 354 3.43 -9.51 1.85
C LEU A 354 3.08 -10.87 2.48
N ASP A 355 2.18 -11.66 1.89
CA ASP A 355 1.88 -13.00 2.39
C ASP A 355 3.12 -13.91 2.34
N LEU A 356 3.96 -13.79 1.29
CA LEU A 356 5.22 -14.54 1.18
C LEU A 356 6.21 -14.15 2.28
N HIS A 357 6.46 -12.85 2.47
CA HIS A 357 7.57 -12.38 3.31
C HIS A 357 7.20 -12.11 4.78
N LEU A 358 5.92 -11.82 5.09
CA LEU A 358 5.48 -11.59 6.47
C LEU A 358 4.79 -12.80 7.10
N LYS A 359 4.04 -13.56 6.29
CA LYS A 359 3.32 -14.74 6.79
C LYS A 359 4.03 -16.06 6.44
N GLY A 360 5.09 -16.02 5.64
CA GLY A 360 5.83 -17.20 5.23
C GLY A 360 5.06 -18.12 4.28
N ASP A 361 4.02 -17.62 3.59
CA ASP A 361 3.24 -18.40 2.64
C ASP A 361 4.00 -18.58 1.31
N ALA A 362 4.82 -19.62 1.25
CA ALA A 362 5.62 -19.95 0.07
C ALA A 362 4.78 -20.18 -1.20
N SER A 363 3.49 -20.50 -1.07
CA SER A 363 2.60 -20.69 -2.23
C SER A 363 2.38 -19.42 -3.04
N LYS A 364 2.64 -18.25 -2.46
CA LYS A 364 2.50 -16.93 -3.10
C LYS A 364 3.60 -16.61 -4.09
N ARG A 365 4.77 -17.26 -3.97
CA ARG A 365 5.88 -17.11 -4.91
C ARG A 365 5.45 -17.30 -6.36
N ARG A 366 4.52 -18.20 -6.63
CA ARG A 366 3.98 -18.48 -7.98
C ARG A 366 3.35 -17.25 -8.69
N TYR A 367 2.99 -16.20 -7.95
CA TYR A 367 2.45 -14.96 -8.50
C TYR A 367 3.54 -13.93 -8.78
N LEU A 368 4.70 -14.07 -8.13
CA LEU A 368 5.84 -13.17 -8.23
C LEU A 368 6.87 -13.68 -9.24
N ASP A 369 7.09 -15.00 -9.30
CA ASP A 369 8.00 -15.65 -10.26
C ASP A 369 7.26 -15.80 -11.60
N VAL A 370 7.19 -14.71 -12.36
CA VAL A 370 6.48 -14.68 -13.64
C VAL A 370 7.31 -15.38 -14.73
N PRO A 371 6.68 -16.18 -15.61
CA PRO A 371 7.41 -16.99 -16.59
C PRO A 371 7.92 -16.18 -17.78
N THR A 372 7.42 -14.96 -17.99
CA THR A 372 7.80 -14.04 -19.07
C THR A 372 7.95 -12.64 -18.50
N PRO A 373 8.96 -11.85 -18.91
CA PRO A 373 9.10 -10.46 -18.47
C PRO A 373 7.91 -9.56 -18.90
N ILE A 374 7.29 -9.88 -20.03
CA ILE A 374 6.14 -9.18 -20.58
C ILE A 374 4.92 -10.11 -20.49
N ALA A 375 3.88 -9.67 -19.78
CA ALA A 375 2.69 -10.49 -19.57
C ALA A 375 1.95 -10.87 -20.88
N ALA A 376 2.05 -10.03 -21.92
CA ALA A 376 1.43 -10.31 -23.23
C ALA A 376 2.04 -11.51 -23.95
N ASP A 377 3.29 -11.91 -23.60
CA ASP A 377 3.99 -13.07 -24.18
C ASP A 377 3.55 -14.39 -23.54
N GLY A 378 2.66 -14.34 -22.56
CA GLY A 378 2.14 -15.50 -21.88
C GLY A 378 1.42 -16.49 -22.79
N ARG A 379 1.59 -17.80 -22.49
CA ARG A 379 0.99 -18.92 -23.21
C ARG A 379 0.01 -19.65 -22.30
N TRP A 380 -1.25 -19.65 -22.64
CA TRP A 380 -2.32 -20.34 -21.88
C TRP A 380 -2.54 -21.76 -22.40
N PRO A 381 -3.05 -22.68 -21.57
CA PRO A 381 -3.46 -24.00 -22.01
C PRO A 381 -4.48 -23.91 -23.16
N SER A 382 -4.50 -24.94 -24.06
CA SER A 382 -5.40 -24.97 -25.23
C SER A 382 -6.88 -24.82 -24.86
N ALA A 383 -7.34 -25.47 -23.80
CA ALA A 383 -8.71 -25.35 -23.31
C ALA A 383 -9.09 -23.92 -22.91
N PHE A 384 -8.10 -23.10 -22.55
CA PHE A 384 -8.29 -21.70 -22.17
C PHE A 384 -8.22 -20.75 -23.37
N GLY A 385 -7.59 -21.20 -24.46
CA GLY A 385 -7.15 -20.35 -25.57
C GLY A 385 -7.98 -20.39 -26.82
N GLN A 386 -8.67 -21.48 -27.12
CA GLN A 386 -9.25 -21.75 -28.43
C GLN A 386 -10.34 -20.77 -28.89
N GLN A 387 -11.15 -20.24 -28.00
CA GLN A 387 -12.27 -19.38 -28.38
C GLN A 387 -11.91 -17.95 -28.78
N TRP A 388 -10.74 -17.43 -28.39
CA TRP A 388 -10.52 -15.99 -28.39
C TRP A 388 -9.24 -15.54 -29.12
N GLY A 389 -8.59 -16.44 -29.85
CA GLY A 389 -7.28 -16.15 -30.48
C GLY A 389 -6.21 -15.78 -29.42
N GLY A 390 -4.97 -15.82 -29.74
CA GLY A 390 -3.83 -15.58 -28.86
C GLY A 390 -2.92 -16.80 -28.76
N ALA A 391 -1.73 -16.66 -28.16
CA ALA A 391 -0.79 -17.74 -28.06
C ALA A 391 -1.36 -18.87 -27.19
N VAL A 392 -1.64 -20.01 -27.80
CA VAL A 392 -2.10 -21.24 -27.16
C VAL A 392 -0.96 -22.22 -27.16
N ALA A 393 -0.57 -22.69 -25.96
CA ALA A 393 0.44 -23.71 -25.82
C ALA A 393 -0.18 -25.10 -25.90
N GLY A 394 0.58 -26.06 -26.41
CA GLY A 394 0.29 -27.48 -26.21
C GLY A 394 0.36 -27.83 -24.72
N ASP A 395 -0.18 -28.97 -24.34
CA ASP A 395 -0.12 -29.46 -22.97
C ASP A 395 1.33 -29.52 -22.47
N GLY A 396 1.59 -28.97 -21.28
CA GLY A 396 2.93 -28.87 -20.69
C GLY A 396 3.76 -27.63 -21.11
N GLN A 397 3.27 -26.81 -22.05
CA GLN A 397 3.96 -25.59 -22.49
C GLN A 397 3.29 -24.29 -21.98
N ALA A 398 2.32 -24.40 -21.09
CA ALA A 398 1.63 -23.25 -20.54
C ALA A 398 2.61 -22.40 -19.69
N ALA A 399 2.73 -21.11 -20.04
CA ALA A 399 3.58 -20.15 -19.35
C ALA A 399 2.87 -18.78 -19.35
N TYR A 400 2.17 -18.44 -18.28
CA TYR A 400 1.41 -17.21 -18.16
C TYR A 400 1.47 -16.68 -16.72
N TRP A 401 1.24 -15.40 -16.57
CA TRP A 401 1.21 -14.76 -15.25
C TRP A 401 0.04 -15.30 -14.44
N ARG A 402 0.34 -15.96 -13.31
CA ARG A 402 -0.65 -16.60 -12.47
C ARG A 402 -1.56 -15.58 -11.79
N GLY A 403 -2.81 -15.96 -11.57
CA GLY A 403 -3.82 -15.10 -10.95
C GLY A 403 -4.57 -14.19 -11.92
N PHE A 404 -4.13 -14.08 -13.17
CA PHE A 404 -4.81 -13.26 -14.17
C PHE A 404 -5.68 -14.12 -15.09
N GLN A 405 -6.80 -13.52 -15.52
CA GLN A 405 -7.56 -14.02 -16.65
C GLN A 405 -6.76 -13.80 -17.93
N ARG A 406 -7.02 -14.64 -18.95
CA ARG A 406 -6.35 -14.51 -20.23
C ARG A 406 -6.50 -13.08 -20.78
N ARG A 407 -5.41 -12.50 -21.25
CA ARG A 407 -5.27 -11.11 -21.74
C ARG A 407 -5.35 -10.03 -20.67
N TRP A 408 -5.79 -10.32 -19.46
CA TRP A 408 -6.01 -9.29 -18.43
C TRP A 408 -4.76 -8.87 -17.66
N ALA A 409 -3.62 -9.51 -17.92
CA ALA A 409 -2.31 -9.01 -17.50
C ALA A 409 -1.62 -8.11 -18.55
N ARG A 410 -2.27 -7.86 -19.72
CA ARG A 410 -1.66 -7.01 -20.75
C ARG A 410 -1.41 -5.60 -20.24
N GLY A 411 -0.27 -5.06 -20.63
CA GLY A 411 0.22 -3.78 -20.15
C GLY A 411 1.19 -3.89 -18.96
N LEU A 412 1.46 -5.11 -18.52
CA LEU A 412 2.45 -5.36 -17.48
C LEU A 412 3.69 -6.02 -18.07
#